data_3da86fc92e0f3dc2f71b6e2e1e883d3c
#
_entry.id   3da86fc92e0f3dc2f71b6e2e1e883d3c
#
_cell.length_a   1.000
_cell.length_b   1.000
_cell.length_c   1.000
_cell.angle_alpha   90.00
_cell.angle_beta   90.00
_cell.angle_gamma   90.00
#
_symmetry.space_group_name_H-M   'P 1'
#
loop_
_entity.id
_entity.type
_entity.pdbx_description
1 polymer ?
#
loop_
_entity_poly.entity_id
_entity_poly.type
_entity_poly.pdbx_seq_one_letter_code
_entity_poly.pdbx_strand_id
1 'polypeptide(L)'
;MTRTVPRRTFLGLAAAATLVPAQTQTNQEKGREIAQKTIYALGGDGFRFMKTRTESGKAYSFYHDQITGLSPAHIYTTYLPEGAPIRQQQRQNFGKKFDDAVILTASSAWEVTFRGAKPLGDERLKTFIETTLHDIFYILRCRMEEPDLTFEYRGKDVVENSPVETLDIFDSDNRKTTVWIHSTTFLPVKQSFQRWDPAISDRREEVTRYTKYREAGNGVLWPHDTQRERDQSKVFELYADKVTVGDDFKPGLFDLPAGVTVLKK
;
A
#
# COMPACT_ATOMS: atom_id res chain seq x y z
N MET A 1 72.50 -55.63 26.60
CA MET A 1 71.02 -55.65 26.67
C MET A 1 70.52 -54.30 26.26
N THR A 2 70.12 -54.16 25.04
CA THR A 2 69.68 -52.90 24.40
C THR A 2 68.16 -52.96 24.28
N ARG A 3 67.43 -52.10 24.99
CA ARG A 3 65.97 -51.99 24.90
C ARG A 3 65.59 -51.01 23.79
N THR A 4 64.88 -51.52 22.77
CA THR A 4 64.27 -50.75 21.66
C THR A 4 62.93 -50.23 22.09
N VAL A 5 62.69 -48.90 21.95
CA VAL A 5 61.42 -48.21 22.20
C VAL A 5 60.68 -48.09 20.89
N PRO A 6 59.36 -48.44 20.79
CA PRO A 6 58.60 -48.33 19.53
C PRO A 6 58.15 -46.89 19.32
N ARG A 7 58.34 -46.38 18.10
CA ARG A 7 57.80 -45.12 17.57
C ARG A 7 56.30 -45.24 17.40
N ARG A 8 55.51 -44.42 18.11
CA ARG A 8 54.08 -44.24 17.89
C ARG A 8 53.88 -43.27 16.70
N THR A 9 53.30 -43.78 15.61
CA THR A 9 52.87 -42.98 14.49
C THR A 9 51.57 -42.28 14.84
N PHE A 10 51.57 -40.95 14.88
CA PHE A 10 50.34 -40.15 15.01
C PHE A 10 49.76 -39.99 13.59
N LEU A 11 48.60 -40.61 13.33
CA LEU A 11 47.76 -40.30 12.14
C LEU A 11 46.98 -39.02 12.48
N GLY A 12 47.39 -37.91 11.86
CA GLY A 12 46.61 -36.67 11.88
C GLY A 12 45.38 -36.80 10.97
N LEU A 13 44.18 -36.80 11.55
CA LEU A 13 42.95 -36.64 10.81
C LEU A 13 42.85 -35.18 10.36
N ALA A 14 43.07 -34.91 9.07
CA ALA A 14 42.75 -33.62 8.46
C ALA A 14 41.23 -33.57 8.21
N ALA A 15 40.48 -32.81 9.04
CA ALA A 15 39.12 -32.48 8.78
C ALA A 15 39.04 -31.48 7.63
N ALA A 16 38.62 -31.96 6.45
CA ALA A 16 38.28 -31.10 5.33
C ALA A 16 37.00 -30.34 5.66
N ALA A 17 37.14 -29.07 6.05
CA ALA A 17 36.00 -28.15 6.15
C ALA A 17 35.48 -27.85 4.73
N THR A 18 34.38 -28.46 4.34
CA THR A 18 33.65 -28.11 3.11
C THR A 18 33.06 -26.70 3.31
N LEU A 19 33.70 -25.71 2.71
CA LEU A 19 33.13 -24.36 2.51
C LEU A 19 31.91 -24.53 1.59
N VAL A 20 30.70 -24.53 2.19
CA VAL A 20 29.45 -24.37 1.44
C VAL A 20 29.49 -22.93 0.92
N PRO A 21 29.47 -22.68 -0.40
CA PRO A 21 29.38 -21.32 -0.90
C PRO A 21 28.08 -20.70 -0.40
N ALA A 22 28.17 -19.55 0.26
CA ALA A 22 27.01 -18.76 0.62
C ALA A 22 26.28 -18.41 -0.70
N GLN A 23 25.09 -18.98 -0.90
CA GLN A 23 24.25 -18.63 -2.05
C GLN A 23 23.95 -17.14 -1.96
N THR A 24 24.40 -16.38 -2.95
CA THR A 24 24.08 -14.95 -3.05
C THR A 24 22.60 -14.83 -3.34
N GLN A 25 21.85 -14.26 -2.40
CA GLN A 25 20.42 -14.02 -2.53
C GLN A 25 20.14 -13.19 -3.80
N THR A 26 19.17 -13.61 -4.60
CA THR A 26 18.75 -12.85 -5.78
C THR A 26 18.05 -11.55 -5.39
N ASN A 27 18.00 -10.57 -6.30
CA ASN A 27 17.26 -9.32 -6.06
C ASN A 27 15.76 -9.57 -5.82
N GLN A 28 15.18 -10.58 -6.46
CA GLN A 28 13.78 -10.95 -6.27
C GLN A 28 13.53 -11.59 -4.90
N GLU A 29 14.38 -12.52 -4.47
CA GLU A 29 14.28 -13.11 -3.13
C GLU A 29 14.43 -12.06 -2.05
N LYS A 30 15.41 -11.15 -2.19
CA LYS A 30 15.60 -10.04 -1.26
C LYS A 30 14.43 -9.08 -1.26
N GLY A 31 13.88 -8.74 -2.42
CA GLY A 31 12.70 -7.89 -2.54
C GLY A 31 11.49 -8.49 -1.85
N ARG A 32 11.24 -9.79 -2.06
CA ARG A 32 10.15 -10.52 -1.39
C ARG A 32 10.35 -10.62 0.12
N GLU A 33 11.59 -10.81 0.58
CA GLU A 33 11.92 -10.79 2.01
C GLU A 33 11.60 -9.42 2.66
N ILE A 34 11.96 -8.31 1.99
CA ILE A 34 11.66 -6.96 2.48
C ILE A 34 10.14 -6.74 2.51
N ALA A 35 9.40 -7.17 1.49
CA ALA A 35 7.94 -7.10 1.46
C ALA A 35 7.31 -7.88 2.63
N GLN A 36 7.82 -9.07 2.95
CA GLN A 36 7.37 -9.85 4.12
C GLN A 36 7.68 -9.16 5.45
N LYS A 37 8.88 -8.57 5.59
CA LYS A 37 9.23 -7.76 6.76
C LYS A 37 8.31 -6.54 6.91
N THR A 38 7.92 -5.93 5.79
CA THR A 38 6.96 -4.83 5.77
C THR A 38 5.58 -5.28 6.27
N ILE A 39 5.08 -6.44 5.83
CA ILE A 39 3.84 -7.01 6.35
C ILE A 39 3.93 -7.22 7.86
N TYR A 40 5.03 -7.79 8.35
CA TYR A 40 5.24 -7.99 9.78
C TYR A 40 5.25 -6.67 10.54
N ALA A 41 5.97 -5.66 10.04
CA ALA A 41 6.05 -4.33 10.63
C ALA A 41 4.69 -3.61 10.64
N LEU A 42 3.84 -3.84 9.65
CA LEU A 42 2.48 -3.30 9.60
C LEU A 42 1.49 -3.99 10.54
N GLY A 43 1.90 -5.10 11.21
CA GLY A 43 1.06 -5.83 12.16
C GLY A 43 0.79 -7.29 11.79
N GLY A 44 1.54 -7.86 10.86
CA GLY A 44 1.47 -9.28 10.49
C GLY A 44 0.07 -9.71 10.08
N ASP A 45 -0.47 -10.70 10.78
CA ASP A 45 -1.81 -11.25 10.51
C ASP A 45 -2.93 -10.21 10.75
N GLY A 46 -2.78 -9.33 11.73
CA GLY A 46 -3.71 -8.22 11.95
C GLY A 46 -3.88 -7.35 10.72
N PHE A 47 -2.78 -7.02 10.04
CA PHE A 47 -2.78 -6.28 8.77
C PHE A 47 -3.29 -7.14 7.60
N ARG A 48 -2.81 -8.38 7.46
CA ARG A 48 -3.18 -9.25 6.32
C ARG A 48 -4.66 -9.61 6.29
N PHE A 49 -5.29 -9.77 7.45
CA PHE A 49 -6.66 -10.24 7.55
C PHE A 49 -7.65 -9.18 8.02
N MET A 50 -7.23 -7.92 8.17
CA MET A 50 -8.17 -6.84 8.47
C MET A 50 -9.27 -6.78 7.41
N LYS A 51 -10.54 -6.73 7.84
CA LYS A 51 -11.69 -6.68 6.94
C LYS A 51 -12.09 -5.26 6.58
N THR A 52 -11.87 -4.35 7.50
CA THR A 52 -12.34 -2.96 7.41
C THR A 52 -11.29 -2.01 7.97
N ARG A 53 -11.33 -0.78 7.49
CA ARG A 53 -10.55 0.35 8.02
C ARG A 53 -11.37 1.62 7.93
N THR A 54 -11.31 2.44 8.98
CA THR A 54 -11.88 3.78 9.02
C THR A 54 -10.77 4.79 9.29
N GLU A 55 -10.69 5.83 8.49
CA GLU A 55 -9.80 6.97 8.68
C GLU A 55 -10.64 8.23 8.88
N SER A 56 -10.43 8.93 10.00
CA SER A 56 -11.18 10.14 10.36
C SER A 56 -10.22 11.27 10.60
N GLY A 57 -10.45 12.41 9.98
CA GLY A 57 -9.55 13.56 10.11
C GLY A 57 -9.88 14.70 9.17
N LYS A 58 -8.85 15.31 8.60
CA LYS A 58 -8.95 16.45 7.69
C LYS A 58 -8.33 16.11 6.34
N ALA A 59 -9.09 16.35 5.28
CA ALA A 59 -8.63 16.24 3.90
C ALA A 59 -8.36 17.64 3.35
N TYR A 60 -7.21 17.78 2.70
CA TYR A 60 -6.79 18.99 2.02
C TYR A 60 -6.67 18.70 0.53
N SER A 61 -7.18 19.59 -0.30
CA SER A 61 -6.94 19.61 -1.75
C SER A 61 -6.01 20.76 -2.11
N PHE A 62 -5.20 20.54 -3.16
CA PHE A 62 -4.22 21.52 -3.61
C PHE A 62 -4.33 21.73 -5.12
N TYR A 63 -4.00 22.95 -5.55
CA TYR A 63 -3.80 23.32 -6.93
C TYR A 63 -2.59 24.26 -7.00
N HIS A 64 -1.58 23.91 -7.80
CA HIS A 64 -0.28 24.58 -7.81
C HIS A 64 0.30 24.80 -6.40
N ASP A 65 0.31 23.72 -5.60
CA ASP A 65 0.79 23.66 -4.21
C ASP A 65 0.08 24.61 -3.21
N GLN A 66 -1.00 25.28 -3.65
CA GLN A 66 -1.84 26.10 -2.79
C GLN A 66 -3.05 25.31 -2.31
N ILE A 67 -3.41 25.47 -1.05
CA ILE A 67 -4.62 24.84 -0.49
C ILE A 67 -5.85 25.44 -1.16
N THR A 68 -6.62 24.62 -1.87
CA THR A 68 -7.87 25.00 -2.53
C THR A 68 -9.10 24.47 -1.79
N GLY A 69 -8.92 23.52 -0.89
CA GLY A 69 -10.00 22.98 -0.09
C GLY A 69 -9.49 22.37 1.21
N LEU A 70 -10.33 22.48 2.25
CA LEU A 70 -10.16 21.84 3.54
C LEU A 70 -11.52 21.32 4.00
N SER A 71 -11.59 20.05 4.29
CA SER A 71 -12.83 19.40 4.73
C SER A 71 -12.56 18.36 5.81
N PRO A 72 -13.39 18.26 6.85
CA PRO A 72 -13.46 17.04 7.63
C PRO A 72 -13.75 15.86 6.72
N ALA A 73 -13.11 14.73 6.98
CA ALA A 73 -13.22 13.53 6.17
C ALA A 73 -13.38 12.27 7.03
N HIS A 74 -14.27 11.38 6.60
CA HIS A 74 -14.34 10.00 7.06
C HIS A 74 -14.22 9.08 5.86
N ILE A 75 -13.18 8.26 5.84
CA ILE A 75 -12.91 7.32 4.77
C ILE A 75 -13.10 5.91 5.31
N TYR A 76 -14.06 5.21 4.76
CA TYR A 76 -14.37 3.81 5.07
C TYR A 76 -13.82 2.93 3.95
N THR A 77 -13.06 1.93 4.32
CA THR A 77 -12.52 0.94 3.38
C THR A 77 -12.94 -0.45 3.84
N THR A 78 -13.51 -1.26 2.94
CA THR A 78 -13.74 -2.68 3.17
C THR A 78 -13.00 -3.50 2.12
N TYR A 79 -12.53 -4.68 2.55
CA TYR A 79 -11.84 -5.62 1.68
C TYR A 79 -12.74 -6.81 1.39
N LEU A 80 -12.88 -7.11 0.11
CA LEU A 80 -13.74 -8.18 -0.38
C LEU A 80 -13.00 -9.53 -0.41
N PRO A 81 -13.75 -10.65 -0.38
CA PRO A 81 -13.19 -11.96 -0.64
C PRO A 81 -12.51 -12.08 -2.00
N GLU A 82 -11.83 -13.17 -2.24
CA GLU A 82 -11.25 -13.51 -3.55
C GLU A 82 -12.32 -13.64 -4.63
N GLY A 83 -11.93 -13.38 -5.89
CA GLY A 83 -12.81 -13.45 -7.06
C GLY A 83 -13.37 -12.10 -7.55
N ALA A 84 -13.27 -11.02 -6.78
CA ALA A 84 -13.60 -9.69 -7.29
C ALA A 84 -12.44 -9.12 -8.12
N PRO A 85 -12.70 -8.37 -9.22
CA PRO A 85 -11.66 -7.74 -10.05
C PRO A 85 -10.75 -6.82 -9.23
N ILE A 86 -11.29 -6.19 -8.20
CA ILE A 86 -10.59 -5.46 -7.17
C ILE A 86 -11.22 -5.77 -5.82
N ARG A 87 -10.41 -6.16 -4.86
CA ARG A 87 -10.86 -6.64 -3.53
C ARG A 87 -11.01 -5.50 -2.53
N GLN A 88 -11.36 -4.31 -2.98
CA GLN A 88 -11.52 -3.13 -2.15
C GLN A 88 -12.70 -2.30 -2.59
N GLN A 89 -13.47 -1.84 -1.60
CA GLN A 89 -14.47 -0.79 -1.78
C GLN A 89 -14.16 0.35 -0.83
N GLN A 90 -14.50 1.56 -1.23
CA GLN A 90 -14.23 2.74 -0.43
C GLN A 90 -15.42 3.70 -0.46
N ARG A 91 -15.76 4.24 0.72
CA ARG A 91 -16.67 5.37 0.86
C ARG A 91 -15.94 6.50 1.53
N GLN A 92 -15.95 7.67 0.90
CA GLN A 92 -15.29 8.87 1.38
C GLN A 92 -16.38 9.91 1.68
N ASN A 93 -16.60 10.23 2.95
CA ASN A 93 -17.55 11.25 3.37
C ASN A 93 -16.79 12.52 3.70
N PHE A 94 -17.30 13.65 3.21
CA PHE A 94 -16.70 14.96 3.41
C PHE A 94 -17.71 15.96 4.02
N GLY A 95 -17.19 17.07 4.52
CA GLY A 95 -18.00 18.14 5.08
C GLY A 95 -18.33 17.96 6.56
N LYS A 96 -18.82 19.03 7.18
CA LYS A 96 -19.13 19.03 8.63
C LYS A 96 -20.24 18.06 9.02
N LYS A 97 -21.16 17.77 8.10
CA LYS A 97 -22.28 16.84 8.32
C LYS A 97 -22.02 15.47 7.71
N PHE A 98 -20.89 15.31 6.98
CA PHE A 98 -20.54 14.09 6.24
C PHE A 98 -21.64 13.62 5.26
N ASP A 99 -22.38 14.60 4.72
CA ASP A 99 -23.50 14.42 3.78
C ASP A 99 -23.06 14.36 2.31
N ASP A 100 -21.86 14.83 2.01
CA ASP A 100 -21.24 14.64 0.71
C ASP A 100 -20.37 13.37 0.74
N ALA A 101 -20.63 12.45 -0.17
CA ALA A 101 -19.92 11.18 -0.22
C ALA A 101 -19.47 10.82 -1.64
N VAL A 102 -18.30 10.17 -1.74
CA VAL A 102 -17.86 9.45 -2.93
C VAL A 102 -17.85 7.97 -2.58
N ILE A 103 -18.58 7.15 -3.37
CA ILE A 103 -18.64 5.70 -3.21
C ILE A 103 -17.93 5.08 -4.40
N LEU A 104 -16.91 4.26 -4.12
CA LEU A 104 -16.06 3.60 -5.10
C LEU A 104 -16.09 2.08 -4.85
N THR A 105 -16.57 1.34 -5.83
CA THR A 105 -16.64 -0.12 -5.79
C THR A 105 -15.84 -0.72 -6.96
N ALA A 106 -15.80 -2.04 -7.06
CA ALA A 106 -15.16 -2.70 -8.21
C ALA A 106 -15.86 -2.41 -9.56
N SER A 107 -17.11 -1.95 -9.54
CA SER A 107 -17.95 -1.80 -10.74
C SER A 107 -18.56 -0.41 -10.92
N SER A 108 -18.45 0.48 -9.92
CA SER A 108 -19.10 1.78 -9.96
C SER A 108 -18.38 2.86 -9.16
N ALA A 109 -18.53 4.09 -9.60
CA ALA A 109 -18.09 5.29 -8.90
C ALA A 109 -19.24 6.30 -8.84
N TRP A 110 -19.62 6.74 -7.65
CA TRP A 110 -20.74 7.63 -7.41
C TRP A 110 -20.34 8.82 -6.54
N GLU A 111 -20.87 9.96 -6.85
CA GLU A 111 -20.93 11.13 -5.96
C GLU A 111 -22.33 11.23 -5.39
N VAL A 112 -22.46 11.30 -4.08
CA VAL A 112 -23.75 11.41 -3.37
C VAL A 112 -23.73 12.72 -2.60
N THR A 113 -24.71 13.57 -2.85
CA THR A 113 -24.89 14.86 -2.16
C THR A 113 -26.34 15.00 -1.73
N PHE A 114 -26.68 16.09 -1.06
CA PHE A 114 -28.08 16.42 -0.72
C PHE A 114 -29.00 16.54 -1.96
N ARG A 115 -28.44 16.74 -3.15
CA ARG A 115 -29.20 16.85 -4.42
C ARG A 115 -29.53 15.49 -5.02
N GLY A 116 -28.83 14.44 -4.61
CA GLY A 116 -28.98 13.09 -5.14
C GLY A 116 -27.63 12.43 -5.42
N ALA A 117 -27.68 11.30 -6.11
CA ALA A 117 -26.50 10.51 -6.53
C ALA A 117 -26.21 10.74 -8.00
N LYS A 118 -24.96 11.07 -8.33
CA LYS A 118 -24.48 11.26 -9.71
C LYS A 118 -23.39 10.23 -10.03
N PRO A 119 -23.48 9.49 -11.14
CA PRO A 119 -22.38 8.62 -11.56
C PRO A 119 -21.17 9.45 -11.98
N LEU A 120 -19.98 9.12 -11.47
CA LEU A 120 -18.73 9.84 -11.75
C LEU A 120 -18.08 9.47 -13.08
N GLY A 121 -18.65 8.50 -13.79
CA GLY A 121 -18.16 8.07 -15.10
C GLY A 121 -17.01 7.08 -15.04
N ASP A 122 -16.71 6.51 -16.19
CA ASP A 122 -15.80 5.38 -16.35
C ASP A 122 -14.34 5.76 -16.02
N GLU A 123 -13.94 6.98 -16.36
CA GLU A 123 -12.57 7.45 -16.09
C GLU A 123 -12.28 7.53 -14.58
N ARG A 124 -13.26 7.93 -13.77
CA ARG A 124 -13.10 7.95 -12.31
C ARG A 124 -12.98 6.53 -11.74
N LEU A 125 -13.79 5.60 -12.25
CA LEU A 125 -13.72 4.19 -11.87
C LEU A 125 -12.38 3.56 -12.28
N LYS A 126 -11.95 3.77 -13.52
CA LYS A 126 -10.63 3.29 -13.98
C LYS A 126 -9.49 3.82 -13.12
N THR A 127 -9.51 5.13 -12.83
CA THR A 127 -8.51 5.75 -11.95
C THR A 127 -8.51 5.11 -10.56
N PHE A 128 -9.68 4.84 -9.98
CA PHE A 128 -9.76 4.16 -8.68
C PHE A 128 -9.18 2.76 -8.74
N ILE A 129 -9.54 1.97 -9.75
CA ILE A 129 -9.02 0.60 -9.93
C ILE A 129 -7.50 0.63 -10.09
N GLU A 130 -6.99 1.46 -10.99
CA GLU A 130 -5.58 1.56 -11.29
C GLU A 130 -4.77 2.02 -10.07
N THR A 131 -5.20 3.08 -9.39
CA THR A 131 -4.51 3.55 -8.17
C THR A 131 -4.54 2.52 -7.04
N THR A 132 -5.61 1.73 -6.92
CA THR A 132 -5.69 0.66 -5.92
C THR A 132 -4.73 -0.49 -6.26
N LEU A 133 -4.62 -0.88 -7.53
CA LEU A 133 -3.70 -1.94 -7.97
C LEU A 133 -2.22 -1.57 -7.75
N HIS A 134 -1.91 -0.28 -7.71
CA HIS A 134 -0.57 0.25 -7.40
C HIS A 134 -0.36 0.56 -5.90
N ASP A 135 -1.41 0.53 -5.06
CA ASP A 135 -1.29 0.85 -3.64
C ASP A 135 -0.51 -0.25 -2.91
N ILE A 136 0.61 0.13 -2.25
CA ILE A 136 1.47 -0.83 -1.55
C ILE A 136 0.72 -1.61 -0.46
N PHE A 137 -0.20 -0.97 0.27
CA PHE A 137 -0.97 -1.66 1.30
C PHE A 137 -1.95 -2.66 0.70
N TYR A 138 -2.55 -2.33 -0.44
CA TYR A 138 -3.39 -3.27 -1.18
C TYR A 138 -2.58 -4.43 -1.76
N ILE A 139 -1.42 -4.16 -2.35
CA ILE A 139 -0.50 -5.18 -2.87
C ILE A 139 -0.12 -6.15 -1.76
N LEU A 140 0.40 -5.65 -0.64
CA LEU A 140 0.87 -6.48 0.48
C LEU A 140 -0.25 -7.27 1.15
N ARG A 141 -1.46 -6.70 1.20
CA ARG A 141 -2.60 -7.37 1.83
C ARG A 141 -3.32 -8.36 0.91
N CYS A 142 -3.54 -7.99 -0.34
CA CYS A 142 -4.45 -8.70 -1.23
C CYS A 142 -3.77 -9.50 -2.34
N ARG A 143 -2.53 -9.15 -2.72
CA ARG A 143 -1.90 -9.62 -3.95
C ARG A 143 -0.62 -10.44 -3.73
N MET A 144 -0.13 -10.58 -2.50
CA MET A 144 1.14 -11.27 -2.19
C MET A 144 1.23 -12.71 -2.70
N GLU A 145 0.10 -13.37 -2.88
CA GLU A 145 0.03 -14.77 -3.34
C GLU A 145 -0.21 -14.87 -4.87
N GLU A 146 -0.29 -13.75 -5.59
CA GLU A 146 -0.37 -13.77 -7.05
C GLU A 146 0.94 -14.31 -7.63
N PRO A 147 0.89 -15.36 -8.50
CA PRO A 147 2.11 -16.05 -8.96
C PRO A 147 3.03 -15.16 -9.77
N ASP A 148 2.46 -14.19 -10.51
CA ASP A 148 3.22 -13.29 -11.40
C ASP A 148 3.62 -11.97 -10.72
N LEU A 149 3.33 -11.81 -9.41
CA LEU A 149 3.75 -10.64 -8.67
C LEU A 149 5.21 -10.78 -8.24
N THR A 150 6.07 -9.91 -8.78
CA THR A 150 7.50 -9.91 -8.50
C THR A 150 7.92 -8.67 -7.73
N PHE A 151 8.88 -8.86 -6.82
CA PHE A 151 9.46 -7.79 -5.99
C PHE A 151 10.95 -7.71 -6.30
N GLU A 152 11.38 -6.72 -7.04
CA GLU A 152 12.77 -6.55 -7.44
C GLU A 152 13.46 -5.51 -6.56
N TYR A 153 14.45 -5.95 -5.78
CA TYR A 153 15.27 -5.06 -4.96
C TYR A 153 16.17 -4.20 -5.83
N ARG A 154 16.11 -2.88 -5.64
CA ARG A 154 16.89 -1.90 -6.43
C ARG A 154 18.07 -1.31 -5.68
N GLY A 155 18.19 -1.56 -4.39
CA GLY A 155 19.28 -1.02 -3.57
C GLY A 155 18.78 -0.12 -2.44
N LYS A 156 19.74 0.48 -1.76
CA LYS A 156 19.52 1.46 -0.71
C LYS A 156 19.45 2.86 -1.29
N ASP A 157 18.64 3.71 -0.67
CA ASP A 157 18.45 5.11 -1.05
C ASP A 157 18.19 5.95 0.21
N VAL A 158 18.02 7.26 0.04
CA VAL A 158 17.64 8.19 1.11
C VAL A 158 16.46 9.02 0.65
N VAL A 159 15.35 8.96 1.39
CA VAL A 159 14.14 9.75 1.16
C VAL A 159 13.88 10.62 2.39
N GLU A 160 13.86 11.95 2.22
CA GLU A 160 13.62 12.92 3.31
C GLU A 160 14.49 12.67 4.56
N ASN A 161 15.79 12.48 4.35
CA ASN A 161 16.79 12.16 5.38
C ASN A 161 16.58 10.79 6.06
N SER A 162 15.70 9.94 5.56
CA SER A 162 15.47 8.58 6.08
C SER A 162 16.14 7.56 5.17
N PRO A 163 16.96 6.62 5.72
CA PRO A 163 17.53 5.52 4.94
C PRO A 163 16.43 4.54 4.54
N VAL A 164 16.39 4.18 3.27
CA VAL A 164 15.36 3.31 2.70
C VAL A 164 15.94 2.17 1.87
N GLU A 165 15.17 1.09 1.74
CA GLU A 165 15.33 0.02 0.77
C GLU A 165 14.32 0.27 -0.35
N THR A 166 14.77 0.23 -1.60
CA THR A 166 13.92 0.52 -2.77
C THR A 166 13.53 -0.78 -3.46
N LEU A 167 12.25 -0.94 -3.73
CA LEU A 167 11.67 -2.08 -4.46
C LEU A 167 10.95 -1.60 -5.71
N ASP A 168 11.12 -2.29 -6.83
CA ASP A 168 10.21 -2.26 -7.96
C ASP A 168 9.30 -3.49 -7.89
N ILE A 169 7.99 -3.27 -7.92
CA ILE A 169 6.97 -4.32 -7.91
C ILE A 169 6.33 -4.36 -9.29
N PHE A 170 6.30 -5.54 -9.90
CA PHE A 170 5.68 -5.77 -11.19
C PHE A 170 4.57 -6.81 -11.06
N ASP A 171 3.46 -6.62 -11.76
CA ASP A 171 2.39 -7.61 -11.87
C ASP A 171 2.30 -8.21 -13.27
N SER A 172 1.34 -9.14 -13.47
CA SER A 172 1.11 -9.84 -14.75
C SER A 172 0.86 -8.91 -15.95
N ASP A 173 0.34 -7.71 -15.71
CA ASP A 173 0.08 -6.72 -16.75
C ASP A 173 1.27 -5.75 -16.94
N ASN A 174 2.44 -6.07 -16.37
CA ASN A 174 3.63 -5.23 -16.36
C ASN A 174 3.39 -3.84 -15.74
N ARG A 175 2.41 -3.70 -14.83
CA ARG A 175 2.29 -2.49 -14.02
C ARG A 175 3.44 -2.45 -13.04
N LYS A 176 4.16 -1.34 -13.06
CA LYS A 176 5.30 -1.10 -12.19
C LYS A 176 4.92 -0.14 -11.07
N THR A 177 5.16 -0.52 -9.83
CA THR A 177 5.13 0.36 -8.65
C THR A 177 6.51 0.38 -8.02
N THR A 178 7.09 1.55 -7.85
CA THR A 178 8.32 1.71 -7.06
C THR A 178 7.95 2.10 -5.64
N VAL A 179 8.54 1.41 -4.65
CA VAL A 179 8.25 1.63 -3.23
C VAL A 179 9.57 1.83 -2.48
N TRP A 180 9.58 2.81 -1.60
CA TRP A 180 10.68 3.09 -0.66
C TRP A 180 10.22 2.70 0.75
N ILE A 181 10.94 1.77 1.34
CA ILE A 181 10.65 1.17 2.65
C ILE A 181 11.76 1.56 3.61
N HIS A 182 11.43 2.11 4.76
CA HIS A 182 12.42 2.54 5.75
C HIS A 182 13.28 1.35 6.20
N SER A 183 14.60 1.48 6.10
CA SER A 183 15.57 0.37 6.28
C SER A 183 15.55 -0.28 7.66
N THR A 184 15.10 0.42 8.70
CA THR A 184 15.07 -0.08 10.07
C THR A 184 13.68 -0.53 10.52
N THR A 185 12.65 0.29 10.24
CA THR A 185 11.27 0.00 10.69
C THR A 185 10.51 -0.87 9.72
N PHE A 186 10.97 -1.02 8.48
CA PHE A 186 10.30 -1.70 7.37
C PHE A 186 8.90 -1.14 7.05
N LEU A 187 8.60 0.09 7.44
CA LEU A 187 7.36 0.77 7.08
C LEU A 187 7.52 1.49 5.74
N PRO A 188 6.52 1.46 4.85
CA PRO A 188 6.52 2.25 3.61
C PRO A 188 6.64 3.75 3.91
N VAL A 189 7.49 4.47 3.20
CA VAL A 189 7.61 5.93 3.32
C VAL A 189 7.15 6.66 2.07
N LYS A 190 7.27 6.00 0.92
CA LYS A 190 6.89 6.56 -0.38
C LYS A 190 6.58 5.44 -1.36
N GLN A 191 5.65 5.71 -2.26
CA GLN A 191 5.49 4.93 -3.51
C GLN A 191 5.34 5.85 -4.69
N SER A 192 5.68 5.38 -5.89
CA SER A 192 5.38 6.06 -7.15
C SER A 192 5.02 5.06 -8.25
N PHE A 193 4.20 5.51 -9.20
CA PHE A 193 3.87 4.80 -10.42
C PHE A 193 3.52 5.77 -11.54
N GLN A 194 3.53 5.28 -12.77
CA GLN A 194 3.16 6.06 -13.95
C GLN A 194 1.75 5.64 -14.40
N ARG A 195 0.86 6.61 -14.55
CA ARG A 195 -0.51 6.41 -15.04
C ARG A 195 -0.73 7.18 -16.36
N TRP A 196 -1.39 6.53 -17.33
CA TRP A 196 -1.82 7.22 -18.54
C TRP A 196 -2.94 8.23 -18.21
N ASP A 197 -2.79 9.46 -18.67
CA ASP A 197 -3.80 10.50 -18.54
C ASP A 197 -4.30 10.90 -19.95
N PRO A 198 -5.52 10.50 -20.34
CA PRO A 198 -6.05 10.80 -21.66
C PRO A 198 -6.26 12.31 -21.91
N ALA A 199 -6.38 13.12 -20.86
CA ALA A 199 -6.57 14.56 -21.01
C ALA A 199 -5.32 15.27 -21.56
N ILE A 200 -4.14 14.71 -21.35
CA ILE A 200 -2.87 15.26 -21.86
C ILE A 200 -2.21 14.32 -22.88
N SER A 201 -2.81 13.14 -23.12
CA SER A 201 -2.26 12.08 -23.98
C SER A 201 -0.82 11.69 -23.62
N ASP A 202 -0.52 11.64 -22.33
CA ASP A 202 0.80 11.32 -21.79
C ASP A 202 0.66 10.61 -20.44
N ARG A 203 1.79 10.15 -19.89
CA ARG A 203 1.87 9.54 -18.57
C ARG A 203 2.13 10.61 -17.51
N ARG A 204 1.42 10.50 -16.40
CA ARG A 204 1.65 11.28 -15.19
C ARG A 204 2.30 10.43 -14.12
N GLU A 205 3.25 11.01 -13.40
CA GLU A 205 3.77 10.39 -12.20
C GLU A 205 2.82 10.67 -11.02
N GLU A 206 2.33 9.60 -10.41
CA GLU A 206 1.56 9.65 -9.17
C GLU A 206 2.48 9.21 -8.03
N VAL A 207 2.65 10.05 -7.03
CA VAL A 207 3.47 9.79 -5.84
C VAL A 207 2.57 9.81 -4.61
N THR A 208 2.78 8.86 -3.69
CA THR A 208 2.16 8.90 -2.36
C THR A 208 3.24 8.79 -1.30
N ARG A 209 3.18 9.65 -0.30
CA ARG A 209 4.06 9.66 0.89
C ARG A 209 3.27 9.29 2.12
N TYR A 210 3.90 8.55 3.02
CA TYR A 210 3.29 8.01 4.22
C TYR A 210 4.13 8.38 5.44
N THR A 211 3.51 9.06 6.40
CA THR A 211 4.19 9.43 7.64
C THR A 211 3.31 9.22 8.87
N LYS A 212 3.87 9.42 10.06
CA LYS A 212 3.14 9.39 11.33
C LYS A 212 2.40 8.07 11.59
N TYR A 213 3.09 6.96 11.40
CA TYR A 213 2.54 5.64 11.72
C TYR A 213 2.16 5.52 13.19
N ARG A 214 0.95 5.05 13.46
CA ARG A 214 0.40 4.78 14.78
C ARG A 214 -0.42 3.51 14.75
N GLU A 215 -0.64 2.92 15.92
CA GLU A 215 -1.51 1.77 16.05
C GLU A 215 -2.97 2.13 15.75
N ALA A 216 -3.60 1.34 14.87
CA ALA A 216 -4.97 1.50 14.40
C ALA A 216 -5.93 0.45 14.99
N GLY A 217 -5.44 -0.41 15.90
CA GLY A 217 -6.14 -1.55 16.48
C GLY A 217 -5.58 -2.89 15.98
N ASN A 218 -5.76 -3.94 16.77
CA ASN A 218 -5.28 -5.30 16.46
C ASN A 218 -3.79 -5.41 16.13
N GLY A 219 -2.94 -4.52 16.67
CA GLY A 219 -1.50 -4.44 16.39
C GLY A 219 -1.16 -3.88 15.00
N VAL A 220 -2.13 -3.38 14.25
CA VAL A 220 -1.91 -2.80 12.93
C VAL A 220 -1.34 -1.39 13.04
N LEU A 221 -0.20 -1.14 12.41
CA LEU A 221 0.35 0.20 12.22
C LEU A 221 -0.15 0.80 10.91
N TRP A 222 -0.71 2.01 10.97
CA TRP A 222 -1.23 2.72 9.80
C TRP A 222 -0.71 4.16 9.75
N PRO A 223 -0.38 4.71 8.54
CA PRO A 223 0.02 6.11 8.42
C PRO A 223 -1.16 7.03 8.76
N HIS A 224 -0.92 8.02 9.61
CA HIS A 224 -1.88 9.07 9.96
C HIS A 224 -1.74 10.32 9.09
N ASP A 225 -0.73 10.33 8.23
CA ASP A 225 -0.52 11.41 7.29
C ASP A 225 -0.16 10.80 5.94
N THR A 226 -1.02 11.04 4.96
CA THR A 226 -0.89 10.52 3.59
C THR A 226 -0.98 11.68 2.63
N GLN A 227 0.12 11.98 1.94
CA GLN A 227 0.22 13.04 0.95
C GLN A 227 0.29 12.44 -0.45
N ARG A 228 -0.47 13.01 -1.40
CA ARG A 228 -0.42 12.63 -2.81
C ARG A 228 0.08 13.78 -3.66
N GLU A 229 0.97 13.44 -4.58
CA GLU A 229 1.53 14.37 -5.57
C GLU A 229 1.25 13.82 -6.98
N ARG A 230 1.14 14.72 -7.92
CA ARG A 230 1.06 14.41 -9.34
C ARG A 230 2.02 15.32 -10.09
N ASP A 231 2.95 14.73 -10.87
CA ASP A 231 4.00 15.46 -11.58
C ASP A 231 4.70 16.48 -10.67
N GLN A 232 5.11 16.01 -9.47
CA GLN A 232 5.81 16.79 -8.42
C GLN A 232 4.96 17.88 -7.72
N SER A 233 3.70 18.08 -8.11
CA SER A 233 2.80 19.02 -7.45
C SER A 233 1.88 18.29 -6.48
N LYS A 234 1.77 18.80 -5.25
CA LYS A 234 0.83 18.28 -4.25
C LYS A 234 -0.60 18.47 -4.77
N VAL A 235 -1.41 17.40 -4.68
CA VAL A 235 -2.82 17.43 -5.10
C VAL A 235 -3.79 17.11 -3.95
N PHE A 236 -3.33 16.33 -2.96
CA PHE A 236 -4.18 15.90 -1.86
C PHE A 236 -3.33 15.55 -0.63
N GLU A 237 -3.89 15.78 0.55
CA GLU A 237 -3.35 15.31 1.82
C GLU A 237 -4.49 14.91 2.76
N LEU A 238 -4.36 13.75 3.37
CA LEU A 238 -5.21 13.30 4.47
C LEU A 238 -4.39 13.29 5.75
N TYR A 239 -4.77 14.13 6.69
CA TYR A 239 -4.30 14.07 8.06
C TYR A 239 -5.35 13.39 8.92
N ALA A 240 -5.13 12.11 9.25
CA ALA A 240 -6.04 11.34 10.07
C ALA A 240 -5.78 11.58 11.56
N ASP A 241 -6.76 12.11 12.27
CA ASP A 241 -6.72 12.23 13.73
C ASP A 241 -6.87 10.84 14.38
N LYS A 242 -7.69 9.97 13.75
CA LYS A 242 -7.95 8.60 14.19
C LYS A 242 -8.03 7.64 13.01
N VAL A 243 -7.40 6.48 13.18
CA VAL A 243 -7.57 5.32 12.29
C VAL A 243 -7.98 4.12 13.14
N THR A 244 -8.94 3.35 12.66
CA THR A 244 -9.39 2.09 13.27
C THR A 244 -9.48 0.98 12.23
N VAL A 245 -9.20 -0.25 12.65
CA VAL A 245 -9.35 -1.46 11.83
C VAL A 245 -10.25 -2.47 12.54
N GLY A 246 -10.99 -3.25 11.75
CA GLY A 246 -11.86 -4.29 12.27
C GLY A 246 -13.24 -3.82 12.73
N ASP A 247 -13.60 -2.56 12.47
CA ASP A 247 -14.95 -2.04 12.80
C ASP A 247 -16.02 -2.75 11.96
N ASP A 248 -17.15 -3.08 12.56
CA ASP A 248 -18.31 -3.58 11.85
C ASP A 248 -19.04 -2.42 11.16
N PHE A 249 -19.11 -2.46 9.85
CA PHE A 249 -19.84 -1.46 9.08
C PHE A 249 -21.33 -1.81 8.97
N LYS A 250 -22.16 -0.77 8.97
CA LYS A 250 -23.60 -0.93 8.73
C LYS A 250 -23.82 -1.56 7.35
N PRO A 251 -24.75 -2.53 7.22
CA PRO A 251 -25.15 -3.05 5.92
C PRO A 251 -25.51 -1.92 4.95
N GLY A 252 -25.08 -2.03 3.70
CA GLY A 252 -25.37 -1.03 2.68
C GLY A 252 -24.51 0.24 2.74
N LEU A 253 -23.46 0.28 3.56
CA LEU A 253 -22.57 1.47 3.64
C LEU A 253 -21.96 1.85 2.29
N PHE A 254 -21.70 0.87 1.43
CA PHE A 254 -21.11 1.07 0.10
C PHE A 254 -22.16 1.06 -1.03
N ASP A 255 -23.44 0.98 -0.68
CA ASP A 255 -24.55 1.08 -1.62
C ASP A 255 -25.05 2.53 -1.72
N LEU A 256 -25.81 2.81 -2.78
CA LEU A 256 -26.54 4.06 -2.86
C LEU A 256 -27.64 4.12 -1.77
N PRO A 257 -27.85 5.26 -1.12
CA PRO A 257 -28.93 5.40 -0.15
C PRO A 257 -30.29 5.04 -0.75
N ALA A 258 -31.12 4.32 0.00
CA ALA A 258 -32.46 3.96 -0.46
C ALA A 258 -33.28 5.21 -0.79
N GLY A 259 -33.93 5.21 -1.96
CA GLY A 259 -34.76 6.34 -2.42
C GLY A 259 -33.98 7.57 -2.88
N VAL A 260 -32.64 7.49 -3.00
CA VAL A 260 -31.86 8.61 -3.53
C VAL A 260 -32.21 8.89 -4.99
N THR A 261 -32.40 10.16 -5.35
CA THR A 261 -32.61 10.56 -6.73
C THR A 261 -31.31 10.37 -7.53
N VAL A 262 -31.37 9.57 -8.60
CA VAL A 262 -30.23 9.41 -9.52
C VAL A 262 -30.25 10.55 -10.52
N LEU A 263 -29.18 11.34 -10.51
CA LEU A 263 -28.99 12.47 -11.42
C LEU A 263 -28.39 11.97 -12.74
N LYS A 264 -28.77 12.63 -13.84
CA LYS A 264 -28.17 12.34 -15.15
C LYS A 264 -26.69 12.73 -15.16
N LYS A 265 -25.93 11.97 -15.98
CA LYS A 265 -24.50 12.24 -16.25
C LYS A 265 -24.29 13.64 -16.81
#